data_e72a20f5ed14bd1bd18d1c65ac24afa3
#
_entry.id   e72a20f5ed14bd1bd18d1c65ac24afa3
#
_cell.length_a   1.000
_cell.length_b   1.000
_cell.length_c   1.000
_cell.angle_alpha   90.00
_cell.angle_beta   90.00
_cell.angle_gamma   90.00
#
_symmetry.space_group_name_H-M   'P 1'
#
loop_
_entity.id
_entity.type
_entity.pdbx_description
1 polymer ?
#
loop_
_entity_poly.entity_id
_entity_poly.type
_entity_poly.pdbx_seq_one_letter_code
_entity_poly.pdbx_strand_id
1 'polypeptide(L)'
;PDEAPRVNGRIRGLVQASVGGFVEDVAEEVERHGFACRDSSHGRCAWLQHRQEVLLATDELFSVRDVVRRLMPGASAVEEEIRTETFDLETGRPITVAELFDPMTDWVAAVSIEAISRLAREPWTDERRVVGASSESGNFERFNLTHGGLVLSFAPGSIGGHGSNTVSITIPYRSLDGFWAE
;
A
#
# COMPACT_ATOMS: atom_id res chain seq x y z
N PRO A 1 -13.24 -12.12 -20.05
CA PRO A 1 -13.57 -11.54 -18.92
C PRO A 1 -14.29 -10.22 -19.06
N ASP A 2 -15.60 -10.32 -18.78
CA ASP A 2 -16.50 -9.17 -18.87
C ASP A 2 -16.30 -8.16 -17.71
N GLU A 3 -15.48 -8.50 -16.71
CA GLU A 3 -15.27 -7.71 -15.49
C GLU A 3 -14.09 -6.72 -15.56
N ALA A 4 -13.28 -6.77 -16.60
CA ALA A 4 -12.18 -5.80 -16.81
C ALA A 4 -12.64 -4.33 -16.74
N PRO A 5 -13.83 -3.94 -17.25
CA PRO A 5 -14.34 -2.58 -17.10
C PRO A 5 -14.58 -2.16 -15.64
N ARG A 6 -15.00 -3.08 -14.77
CA ARG A 6 -15.22 -2.79 -13.33
C ARG A 6 -13.91 -2.55 -12.62
N VAL A 7 -12.92 -3.43 -12.81
CA VAL A 7 -11.58 -3.29 -12.25
C VAL A 7 -10.93 -1.97 -12.71
N ASN A 8 -10.94 -1.71 -14.01
CA ASN A 8 -10.40 -0.47 -14.58
C ASN A 8 -11.14 0.78 -14.07
N GLY A 9 -12.47 0.69 -13.92
CA GLY A 9 -13.28 1.77 -13.38
C GLY A 9 -12.91 2.10 -11.94
N ARG A 10 -12.69 1.07 -11.10
CA ARG A 10 -12.27 1.25 -9.71
C ARG A 10 -10.87 1.86 -9.61
N ILE A 11 -9.90 1.32 -10.34
CA ILE A 11 -8.53 1.86 -10.34
C ILE A 11 -8.53 3.32 -10.79
N ARG A 12 -9.25 3.64 -11.87
CA ARG A 12 -9.39 5.03 -12.34
C ARG A 12 -10.03 5.92 -11.30
N GLY A 13 -11.08 5.45 -10.63
CA GLY A 13 -11.74 6.18 -9.54
C GLY A 13 -10.81 6.51 -8.39
N LEU A 14 -9.95 5.57 -7.98
CA LEU A 14 -8.95 5.79 -6.93
C LEU A 14 -7.93 6.87 -7.32
N VAL A 15 -7.44 6.83 -8.56
CA VAL A 15 -6.51 7.86 -9.07
C VAL A 15 -7.20 9.22 -9.14
N GLN A 16 -8.43 9.29 -9.66
CA GLN A 16 -9.20 10.54 -9.75
C GLN A 16 -9.48 11.13 -8.37
N ALA A 17 -9.87 10.32 -7.39
CA ALA A 17 -10.08 10.76 -6.02
C ALA A 17 -8.78 11.31 -5.39
N SER A 18 -7.65 10.65 -5.63
CA SER A 18 -6.35 11.12 -5.16
C SER A 18 -5.94 12.45 -5.78
N VAL A 19 -6.16 12.62 -7.08
CA VAL A 19 -5.88 13.88 -7.79
C VAL A 19 -6.80 14.99 -7.27
N GLY A 20 -8.10 14.72 -7.12
CA GLY A 20 -9.06 15.67 -6.58
C GLY A 20 -8.69 16.15 -5.18
N GLY A 21 -8.44 15.22 -4.25
CA GLY A 21 -8.00 15.55 -2.90
C GLY A 21 -6.70 16.35 -2.87
N PHE A 22 -5.71 15.98 -3.69
CA PHE A 22 -4.46 16.74 -3.78
C PHE A 22 -4.69 18.18 -4.26
N VAL A 23 -5.55 18.40 -5.24
CA VAL A 23 -5.87 19.75 -5.74
C VAL A 23 -6.55 20.57 -4.66
N GLU A 24 -7.47 19.99 -3.90
CA GLU A 24 -8.15 20.63 -2.78
C GLU A 24 -7.16 21.00 -1.66
N ASP A 25 -6.31 20.05 -1.24
CA ASP A 25 -5.28 20.25 -0.22
C ASP A 25 -4.32 21.39 -0.61
N VAL A 26 -3.89 21.42 -1.88
CA VAL A 26 -3.00 22.47 -2.41
C VAL A 26 -3.68 23.82 -2.42
N ALA A 27 -4.95 23.89 -2.83
CA ALA A 27 -5.71 25.13 -2.86
C ALA A 27 -5.88 25.72 -1.45
N GLU A 28 -6.20 24.87 -0.48
CA GLU A 28 -6.34 25.25 0.93
C GLU A 28 -5.03 25.76 1.52
N GLU A 29 -3.91 25.08 1.21
CA GLU A 29 -2.59 25.47 1.69
C GLU A 29 -2.12 26.81 1.10
N VAL A 30 -2.41 27.04 -0.19
CA VAL A 30 -2.14 28.31 -0.88
C VAL A 30 -2.98 29.44 -0.28
N GLU A 31 -4.25 29.22 0.01
CA GLU A 31 -5.14 30.21 0.62
C GLU A 31 -4.65 30.57 2.05
N ARG A 32 -4.27 29.58 2.84
CA ARG A 32 -3.84 29.75 4.25
C ARG A 32 -2.50 30.44 4.39
N HIS A 33 -1.54 30.13 3.50
CA HIS A 33 -0.16 30.56 3.63
C HIS A 33 0.37 31.43 2.49
N GLY A 34 -0.44 31.67 1.45
CA GLY A 34 -0.06 32.53 0.32
C GLY A 34 1.07 31.97 -0.56
N PHE A 35 1.32 30.67 -0.52
CA PHE A 35 2.32 30.05 -1.37
C PHE A 35 1.92 30.13 -2.85
N ALA A 36 2.70 30.86 -3.62
CA ALA A 36 2.56 30.89 -5.06
C ALA A 36 3.77 30.26 -5.70
N CYS A 37 3.55 29.27 -6.54
CA CYS A 37 4.59 28.70 -7.38
C CYS A 37 4.89 29.66 -8.54
N ARG A 38 5.59 30.77 -8.24
CA ARG A 38 5.89 31.81 -9.23
C ARG A 38 7.25 31.69 -9.89
N ASP A 39 8.15 30.90 -9.30
CA ASP A 39 9.51 30.74 -9.84
C ASP A 39 10.04 29.36 -9.48
N SER A 40 10.41 28.60 -10.51
CA SER A 40 10.99 27.25 -10.38
C SER A 40 12.39 27.26 -9.73
N SER A 41 13.00 28.44 -9.55
CA SER A 41 14.36 28.56 -9.01
C SER A 41 14.45 28.54 -7.49
N HIS A 42 13.36 28.83 -6.75
CA HIS A 42 13.39 28.93 -5.28
C HIS A 42 12.18 28.30 -4.56
N GLY A 43 11.15 27.87 -5.27
CA GLY A 43 9.95 27.30 -4.68
C GLY A 43 9.77 25.83 -5.06
N ARG A 44 9.65 24.96 -4.08
CA ARG A 44 9.19 23.59 -4.33
C ARG A 44 7.71 23.66 -4.68
N CYS A 45 7.42 23.63 -5.97
CA CYS A 45 6.05 23.56 -6.45
C CYS A 45 5.38 22.27 -5.97
N ALA A 46 4.10 22.36 -5.66
CA ALA A 46 3.30 21.17 -5.39
C ALA A 46 3.29 20.25 -6.60
N TRP A 47 3.43 18.96 -6.36
CA TRP A 47 3.29 17.94 -7.39
C TRP A 47 2.75 16.64 -6.80
N LEU A 48 2.08 15.89 -7.64
CA LEU A 48 1.56 14.55 -7.36
C LEU A 48 2.03 13.61 -8.47
N GLN A 49 2.49 12.44 -8.07
CA GLN A 49 2.91 11.38 -8.98
C GLN A 49 2.26 10.06 -8.57
N HIS A 50 1.69 9.37 -9.53
CA HIS A 50 1.21 7.99 -9.40
C HIS A 50 2.12 7.07 -10.19
N ARG A 51 2.51 5.94 -9.59
CA ARG A 51 3.20 4.85 -10.25
C ARG A 51 2.48 3.54 -9.94
N GLN A 52 1.79 3.01 -10.92
CA GLN A 52 1.10 1.74 -10.81
C GLN A 52 2.03 0.58 -11.19
N GLU A 53 2.01 -0.46 -10.39
CA GLU A 53 2.78 -1.68 -10.58
C GLU A 53 1.82 -2.87 -10.51
N VAL A 54 1.75 -3.65 -11.60
CA VAL A 54 1.01 -4.92 -11.61
C VAL A 54 1.93 -5.98 -11.02
N LEU A 55 1.51 -6.57 -9.90
CA LEU A 55 2.30 -7.56 -9.17
C LEU A 55 1.86 -9.00 -9.47
N LEU A 56 0.58 -9.18 -9.81
CA LEU A 56 0.04 -10.44 -10.28
C LEU A 56 -1.03 -10.17 -11.34
N ALA A 57 -1.00 -10.94 -12.42
CA ALA A 57 -2.07 -11.00 -13.40
C ALA A 57 -2.21 -12.45 -13.85
N THR A 58 -3.31 -13.08 -13.47
CA THR A 58 -3.74 -14.42 -13.90
C THR A 58 -5.13 -14.34 -14.53
N ASP A 59 -5.71 -15.45 -14.90
CA ASP A 59 -7.10 -15.51 -15.38
C ASP A 59 -8.12 -15.29 -14.25
N GLU A 60 -7.72 -15.49 -12.98
CA GLU A 60 -8.57 -15.43 -11.80
C GLU A 60 -8.31 -14.20 -10.93
N LEU A 61 -7.06 -13.77 -10.84
CA LEU A 61 -6.63 -12.75 -9.90
C LEU A 61 -5.84 -11.63 -10.59
N PHE A 62 -6.10 -10.40 -10.15
CA PHE A 62 -5.32 -9.24 -10.54
C PHE A 62 -4.91 -8.46 -9.29
N SER A 63 -3.60 -8.29 -9.09
CA SER A 63 -3.06 -7.55 -7.94
C SER A 63 -2.20 -6.39 -8.40
N VAL A 64 -2.55 -5.18 -7.95
CA VAL A 64 -1.92 -3.93 -8.35
C VAL A 64 -1.54 -3.12 -7.13
N ARG A 65 -0.42 -2.45 -7.22
CA ARG A 65 0.08 -1.48 -6.24
C ARG A 65 0.17 -0.11 -6.90
N ASP A 66 -0.32 0.93 -6.23
CA ASP A 66 -0.16 2.33 -6.62
C ASP A 66 0.74 3.03 -5.60
N VAL A 67 1.91 3.45 -6.05
CA VAL A 67 2.83 4.27 -5.26
C VAL A 67 2.53 5.73 -5.56
N VAL A 68 1.95 6.41 -4.59
CA VAL A 68 1.59 7.82 -4.67
C VAL A 68 2.65 8.64 -3.97
N ARG A 69 3.27 9.56 -4.68
CA ARG A 69 4.25 10.50 -4.13
C ARG A 69 3.73 11.91 -4.30
N ARG A 70 3.78 12.69 -3.25
CA ARG A 70 3.34 14.09 -3.30
C ARG A 70 4.29 15.02 -2.56
N LEU A 71 4.37 16.23 -3.05
CA LEU A 71 5.02 17.35 -2.38
C LEU A 71 3.98 18.46 -2.23
N MET A 72 3.72 18.85 -0.98
CA MET A 72 2.83 19.97 -0.68
C MET A 72 3.57 21.30 -0.79
N PRO A 73 2.88 22.42 -1.02
CA PRO A 73 3.50 23.75 -1.03
C PRO A 73 4.18 24.01 0.30
N GLY A 74 5.45 24.46 0.26
CA GLY A 74 6.23 24.73 1.46
C GLY A 74 6.76 23.52 2.22
N ALA A 75 6.37 22.30 1.88
CA ALA A 75 6.87 21.11 2.52
C ALA A 75 8.38 20.90 2.24
N SER A 76 9.09 20.40 3.26
CA SER A 76 10.52 20.09 3.16
C SER A 76 10.81 18.69 2.63
N ALA A 77 9.82 17.79 2.67
CA ALA A 77 9.94 16.39 2.29
C ALA A 77 8.80 15.94 1.40
N VAL A 78 9.08 14.96 0.55
CA VAL A 78 8.10 14.23 -0.24
C VAL A 78 7.40 13.24 0.67
N GLU A 79 6.08 13.19 0.59
CA GLU A 79 5.27 12.15 1.20
C GLU A 79 5.10 11.01 0.21
N GLU A 80 5.16 9.79 0.72
CA GLU A 80 4.92 8.57 -0.05
C GLU A 80 3.82 7.74 0.61
N GLU A 81 2.86 7.31 -0.18
CA GLU A 81 1.78 6.42 0.22
C GLU A 81 1.74 5.23 -0.72
N ILE A 82 1.54 4.02 -0.19
CA ILE A 82 1.26 2.83 -0.99
C ILE A 82 -0.20 2.44 -0.80
N ARG A 83 -0.89 2.29 -1.90
CA ARG A 83 -2.24 1.74 -2.01
C ARG A 83 -2.17 0.41 -2.73
N THR A 84 -2.87 -0.56 -2.21
CA THR A 84 -2.88 -1.93 -2.74
C THR A 84 -4.30 -2.35 -3.03
N GLU A 85 -4.50 -3.00 -4.17
CA GLU A 85 -5.78 -3.61 -4.53
C GLU A 85 -5.49 -4.98 -5.14
N THR A 86 -6.25 -5.98 -4.69
CA THR A 86 -6.28 -7.31 -5.30
C THR A 86 -7.71 -7.64 -5.65
N PHE A 87 -7.93 -8.09 -6.88
CA PHE A 87 -9.26 -8.33 -7.43
C PHE A 87 -9.43 -9.80 -7.78
N ASP A 88 -10.59 -10.32 -7.48
CA ASP A 88 -11.16 -11.51 -8.10
C ASP A 88 -11.67 -11.10 -9.50
N LEU A 89 -11.16 -11.73 -10.54
CA LEU A 89 -11.51 -11.40 -11.93
C LEU A 89 -12.78 -12.07 -12.42
N GLU A 90 -13.31 -13.05 -11.68
CA GLU A 90 -14.62 -13.63 -11.97
C GLU A 90 -15.75 -12.65 -11.59
N THR A 91 -15.59 -11.98 -10.47
CA THR A 91 -16.62 -11.05 -9.93
C THR A 91 -16.27 -9.57 -10.14
N GLY A 92 -15.02 -9.24 -10.46
CA GLY A 92 -14.51 -7.88 -10.52
C GLY A 92 -14.45 -7.18 -9.15
N ARG A 93 -14.58 -7.92 -8.06
CA ARG A 93 -14.62 -7.42 -6.68
C ARG A 93 -13.22 -7.38 -6.07
N PRO A 94 -12.89 -6.35 -5.28
CA PRO A 94 -11.68 -6.40 -4.48
C PRO A 94 -11.78 -7.49 -3.40
N ILE A 95 -10.66 -8.15 -3.15
CA ILE A 95 -10.47 -9.17 -2.12
C ILE A 95 -9.82 -8.52 -0.91
N THR A 96 -10.29 -8.82 0.27
CA THR A 96 -9.63 -8.44 1.53
C THR A 96 -8.58 -9.49 1.92
N VAL A 97 -7.60 -9.09 2.75
CA VAL A 97 -6.60 -10.06 3.24
C VAL A 97 -7.23 -11.22 3.99
N ALA A 98 -8.30 -10.98 4.75
CA ALA A 98 -8.98 -12.01 5.51
C ALA A 98 -9.63 -13.08 4.61
N GLU A 99 -10.07 -12.71 3.40
CA GLU A 99 -10.67 -13.66 2.45
C GLU A 99 -9.65 -14.62 1.82
N LEU A 100 -8.37 -14.38 1.98
CA LEU A 100 -7.32 -15.29 1.54
C LEU A 100 -7.13 -16.48 2.47
N PHE A 101 -7.63 -16.40 3.70
CA PHE A 101 -7.34 -17.36 4.75
C PHE A 101 -8.59 -18.09 5.24
N ASP A 102 -8.40 -19.33 5.69
CA ASP A 102 -9.43 -20.07 6.38
C ASP A 102 -9.81 -19.36 7.69
N PRO A 103 -11.08 -18.92 7.83
CA PRO A 103 -11.55 -18.18 9.00
C PRO A 103 -11.50 -19.01 10.30
N MET A 104 -11.32 -20.32 10.21
CA MET A 104 -11.20 -21.22 11.36
C MET A 104 -9.77 -21.30 11.91
N THR A 105 -8.82 -20.63 11.25
CA THR A 105 -7.40 -20.62 11.63
C THR A 105 -7.00 -19.30 12.27
N ASP A 106 -5.93 -19.31 13.05
CA ASP A 106 -5.31 -18.06 13.56
C ASP A 106 -4.29 -17.51 12.54
N TRP A 107 -4.77 -17.21 11.33
CA TRP A 107 -3.95 -16.70 10.24
C TRP A 107 -3.27 -15.37 10.60
N VAL A 108 -3.92 -14.54 11.43
CA VAL A 108 -3.36 -13.23 11.84
C VAL A 108 -2.07 -13.42 12.62
N ALA A 109 -2.06 -14.38 13.57
CA ALA A 109 -0.86 -14.70 14.33
C ALA A 109 0.23 -15.30 13.42
N ALA A 110 -0.14 -16.21 12.49
CA ALA A 110 0.80 -16.82 11.56
C ALA A 110 1.46 -15.77 10.65
N VAL A 111 0.69 -14.87 10.07
CA VAL A 111 1.19 -13.76 9.23
C VAL A 111 2.07 -12.82 10.05
N SER A 112 1.70 -12.50 11.30
CA SER A 112 2.49 -11.67 12.20
C SER A 112 3.87 -12.29 12.49
N ILE A 113 3.92 -13.58 12.84
CA ILE A 113 5.18 -14.30 13.12
C ILE A 113 6.11 -14.24 11.90
N GLU A 114 5.59 -14.56 10.71
CA GLU A 114 6.36 -14.51 9.47
C GLU A 114 6.83 -13.10 9.13
N ALA A 115 5.96 -12.09 9.30
CA ALA A 115 6.30 -10.70 9.04
C ALA A 115 7.42 -10.22 9.97
N ILE A 116 7.28 -10.43 11.28
CA ILE A 116 8.28 -10.05 12.29
C ILE A 116 9.62 -10.77 12.03
N SER A 117 9.58 -12.08 11.71
CA SER A 117 10.80 -12.85 11.41
C SER A 117 11.56 -12.30 10.20
N ARG A 118 10.86 -11.76 9.19
CA ARG A 118 11.48 -11.17 8.00
C ARG A 118 12.00 -9.77 8.27
N LEU A 119 11.20 -8.95 8.94
CA LEU A 119 11.60 -7.62 9.34
C LEU A 119 12.84 -7.63 10.25
N ALA A 120 12.94 -8.61 11.17
CA ALA A 120 14.10 -8.75 12.06
C ALA A 120 15.43 -9.04 11.33
N ARG A 121 15.39 -9.44 10.06
CA ARG A 121 16.60 -9.65 9.24
C ARG A 121 17.10 -8.36 8.57
N GLU A 122 16.28 -7.33 8.58
CA GLU A 122 16.64 -6.05 8.00
C GLU A 122 17.51 -5.23 8.97
N PRO A 123 18.68 -4.73 8.53
CA PRO A 123 19.67 -4.09 9.41
C PRO A 123 19.18 -2.79 10.08
N TRP A 124 18.07 -2.22 9.60
CA TRP A 124 17.46 -1.01 10.12
C TRP A 124 16.32 -1.28 11.12
N THR A 125 15.97 -2.55 11.37
CA THR A 125 14.87 -2.91 12.26
C THR A 125 15.31 -2.87 13.72
N ASP A 126 14.64 -2.08 14.53
CA ASP A 126 14.71 -2.12 15.98
C ASP A 126 13.60 -3.05 16.48
N GLU A 127 13.94 -4.07 17.30
CA GLU A 127 12.99 -5.05 17.84
C GLU A 127 11.77 -4.41 18.55
N ARG A 128 11.93 -3.20 19.06
CA ARG A 128 10.86 -2.44 19.73
C ARG A 128 9.84 -1.82 18.76
N ARG A 129 10.06 -1.93 17.46
CA ARG A 129 9.35 -1.13 16.45
C ARG A 129 8.54 -1.94 15.45
N VAL A 130 8.41 -3.23 15.67
CA VAL A 130 7.57 -4.11 14.82
C VAL A 130 6.09 -4.10 15.21
N VAL A 131 5.63 -3.05 15.93
CA VAL A 131 4.22 -2.93 16.36
C VAL A 131 3.26 -3.00 15.18
N GLY A 132 3.61 -2.38 14.05
CA GLY A 132 2.79 -2.45 12.83
C GLY A 132 2.74 -3.81 12.14
N ALA A 133 3.48 -4.81 12.65
CA ALA A 133 3.40 -6.21 12.23
C ALA A 133 2.86 -7.12 13.34
N SER A 134 2.32 -6.56 14.44
CA SER A 134 1.65 -7.31 15.51
C SER A 134 0.38 -8.01 15.00
N SER A 135 -0.11 -8.98 15.80
CA SER A 135 -1.27 -9.82 15.47
C SER A 135 -2.60 -9.04 15.49
N GLU A 136 -2.67 -7.97 14.72
CA GLU A 136 -3.86 -7.16 14.47
C GLU A 136 -4.16 -7.17 12.97
N SER A 137 -5.34 -7.61 12.57
CA SER A 137 -5.70 -7.77 11.16
C SER A 137 -5.53 -6.48 10.34
N GLY A 138 -5.81 -5.32 10.93
CA GLY A 138 -5.64 -4.01 10.31
C GLY A 138 -4.20 -3.70 9.89
N ASN A 139 -3.19 -4.36 10.48
CA ASN A 139 -1.79 -4.21 10.09
C ASN A 139 -1.48 -4.83 8.72
N PHE A 140 -2.32 -5.73 8.22
CA PHE A 140 -2.08 -6.51 6.99
C PHE A 140 -3.02 -6.13 5.83
N GLU A 141 -3.84 -5.10 5.99
CA GLU A 141 -4.77 -4.64 4.94
C GLU A 141 -4.07 -4.18 3.65
N ARG A 142 -2.82 -3.67 3.79
CA ARG A 142 -2.02 -3.29 2.61
C ARG A 142 -1.23 -4.49 2.11
N PHE A 143 -1.89 -5.30 1.32
CA PHE A 143 -1.29 -6.50 0.75
C PHE A 143 -1.40 -6.54 -0.78
N ASN A 144 -0.53 -7.30 -1.38
CA ASN A 144 -0.61 -7.74 -2.78
C ASN A 144 -0.27 -9.22 -2.88
N LEU A 145 -0.73 -9.84 -3.95
CA LEU A 145 -0.30 -11.16 -4.36
C LEU A 145 0.74 -11.06 -5.48
N THR A 146 1.68 -11.99 -5.49
CA THR A 146 2.68 -12.18 -6.55
C THR A 146 2.76 -13.66 -6.89
N HIS A 147 3.50 -14.05 -7.93
CA HIS A 147 3.80 -15.47 -8.14
C HIS A 147 4.63 -16.13 -7.02
N GLY A 148 5.33 -15.33 -6.22
CA GLY A 148 6.23 -15.83 -5.18
C GLY A 148 5.66 -15.84 -3.76
N GLY A 149 4.55 -15.15 -3.51
CA GLY A 149 3.98 -15.05 -2.18
C GLY A 149 3.11 -13.81 -1.95
N LEU A 150 2.70 -13.66 -0.70
CA LEU A 150 1.99 -12.52 -0.15
C LEU A 150 2.98 -11.39 0.12
N VAL A 151 2.75 -10.24 -0.47
CA VAL A 151 3.49 -9.00 -0.18
C VAL A 151 2.69 -8.18 0.80
N LEU A 152 3.30 -7.81 1.92
CA LEU A 152 2.75 -6.87 2.89
C LEU A 152 3.50 -5.55 2.78
N SER A 153 2.75 -4.44 2.75
CA SER A 153 3.29 -3.09 2.68
C SER A 153 2.93 -2.32 3.94
N PHE A 154 3.95 -1.81 4.63
CA PHE A 154 3.82 -1.10 5.90
C PHE A 154 3.99 0.40 5.67
N ALA A 155 3.09 1.18 6.25
CA ALA A 155 3.16 2.63 6.17
C ALA A 155 4.46 3.18 6.83
N PRO A 156 4.93 4.36 6.41
CA PRO A 156 6.05 5.02 7.06
C PRO A 156 5.86 5.11 8.58
N GLY A 157 6.87 4.71 9.34
CA GLY A 157 6.86 4.78 10.79
C GLY A 157 6.10 3.65 11.52
N SER A 158 5.31 2.80 10.83
CA SER A 158 4.55 1.73 11.49
C SER A 158 5.41 0.58 11.99
N ILE A 159 6.53 0.30 11.34
CA ILE A 159 7.46 -0.81 11.68
C ILE A 159 8.84 -0.34 12.12
N GLY A 160 8.97 0.93 12.49
CA GLY A 160 10.22 1.52 12.94
C GLY A 160 11.06 2.09 11.82
N GLY A 161 12.12 2.83 12.23
CA GLY A 161 12.96 3.61 11.32
C GLY A 161 12.49 5.06 11.20
N HIS A 162 13.46 5.96 11.05
CA HIS A 162 13.21 7.40 10.84
C HIS A 162 13.00 7.74 9.35
N GLY A 163 12.56 6.76 8.54
CA GLY A 163 12.36 6.93 7.12
C GLY A 163 10.94 7.36 6.77
N SER A 164 10.83 8.23 5.76
CA SER A 164 9.56 8.61 5.13
C SER A 164 9.06 7.57 4.13
N ASN A 165 9.73 6.42 4.02
CA ASN A 165 9.47 5.43 2.99
C ASN A 165 8.62 4.28 3.52
N THR A 166 7.75 3.78 2.68
CA THR A 166 7.02 2.54 2.90
C THR A 166 7.98 1.36 2.80
N VAL A 167 7.78 0.36 3.66
CA VAL A 167 8.53 -0.90 3.64
C VAL A 167 7.61 -2.02 3.17
N SER A 168 8.11 -2.88 2.29
CA SER A 168 7.39 -4.06 1.84
C SER A 168 8.22 -5.32 2.07
N ILE A 169 7.56 -6.38 2.51
CA ILE A 169 8.13 -7.72 2.67
C ILE A 169 7.33 -8.73 1.87
N THR A 170 7.97 -9.83 1.48
CA THR A 170 7.28 -10.95 0.81
C THR A 170 7.31 -12.17 1.70
N ILE A 171 6.15 -12.75 1.99
CA ILE A 171 5.97 -14.02 2.70
C ILE A 171 5.67 -15.08 1.63
N PRO A 172 6.56 -16.07 1.40
CA PRO A 172 6.28 -17.15 0.46
C PRO A 172 5.03 -17.93 0.86
N TYR A 173 4.22 -18.33 -0.10
CA TYR A 173 2.97 -19.07 0.17
C TYR A 173 3.18 -20.27 1.07
N ARG A 174 4.25 -21.04 0.86
CA ARG A 174 4.61 -22.21 1.68
C ARG A 174 4.82 -21.93 3.18
N SER A 175 5.14 -20.67 3.53
CA SER A 175 5.31 -20.28 4.94
C SER A 175 3.96 -20.18 5.67
N LEU A 176 2.87 -20.15 4.91
CA LEU A 176 1.50 -20.03 5.42
C LEU A 176 0.65 -21.25 4.99
N ASP A 177 1.31 -22.39 4.66
CA ASP A 177 0.59 -23.63 4.34
C ASP A 177 -0.29 -24.05 5.52
N GLY A 178 -1.53 -24.44 5.21
CA GLY A 178 -2.56 -24.79 6.21
C GLY A 178 -3.37 -23.62 6.78
N PHE A 179 -3.10 -22.39 6.32
CA PHE A 179 -3.88 -21.21 6.71
C PHE A 179 -4.74 -20.65 5.56
N TRP A 180 -4.48 -21.06 4.32
CA TRP A 180 -5.20 -20.57 3.14
C TRP A 180 -6.63 -21.06 3.10
N ALA A 181 -7.55 -20.22 2.58
CA ALA A 181 -8.90 -20.64 2.22
C ALA A 181 -8.84 -21.72 1.11
N GLU A 182 -9.83 -22.67 1.12
CA GLU A 182 -9.98 -23.68 0.08
C GLU A 182 -10.56 -23.11 -1.21
#